data_a806266c711dfde7acfe30840f2941b7
#
_entry.id   a806266c711dfde7acfe30840f2941b7
#
_cell.length_a   1.000
_cell.length_b   1.000
_cell.length_c   1.000
_cell.angle_alpha   90.00
_cell.angle_beta   90.00
_cell.angle_gamma   90.00
#
_symmetry.space_group_name_H-M   'P 1'
#
loop_
_entity.id
_entity.type
_entity.pdbx_description
1 polymer ?
#
loop_
_entity_poly.entity_id
_entity_poly.type
_entity_poly.pdbx_seq_one_letter_code
_entity_poly.pdbx_strand_id
1 'polypeptide(L)'
;MLKIVYGDCTLGVSGDNFSYIFSYVAGGMESLVKDGIEWLFRCPKPAFWRALTDNDRGCGFQVQSGAWMSADMFIHCVKKQVIVDDKDIGLPCAPYNNAFSANEYADHVKMIFTYETITIPKTLVEVSYQINSNGEILVENLFHGRPELPELPVFGLRILMPTLAKEYRYEGLSGETYPDRKKGAIEVFSLKNRL
;
A
#
# COMPACT_ATOMS: atom_id res chain seq x y z
N MET A 1 -19.18 -13.29 -5.87
CA MET A 1 -19.37 -12.74 -4.50
C MET A 1 -18.15 -13.07 -3.65
N LEU A 2 -17.71 -12.15 -2.84
CA LEU A 2 -16.63 -12.34 -1.87
C LEU A 2 -17.20 -12.98 -0.59
N LYS A 3 -16.48 -13.93 -0.02
CA LYS A 3 -16.75 -14.40 1.35
C LYS A 3 -15.95 -13.54 2.33
N ILE A 4 -16.62 -13.03 3.35
CA ILE A 4 -16.02 -12.21 4.38
C ILE A 4 -15.96 -12.99 5.71
N VAL A 5 -14.83 -12.88 6.40
CA VAL A 5 -14.64 -13.44 7.74
C VAL A 5 -14.15 -12.34 8.66
N TYR A 6 -14.93 -12.06 9.70
CA TYR A 6 -14.58 -11.11 10.74
C TYR A 6 -13.86 -11.84 11.87
N GLY A 7 -12.57 -11.55 12.04
CA GLY A 7 -11.76 -12.09 13.14
C GLY A 7 -11.67 -11.11 14.32
N ASP A 8 -10.97 -11.50 15.36
CA ASP A 8 -10.75 -10.67 16.55
C ASP A 8 -9.94 -9.40 16.23
N CYS A 9 -8.91 -9.57 15.40
CA CYS A 9 -7.98 -8.50 15.00
C CYS A 9 -7.73 -8.48 13.50
N THR A 10 -8.54 -9.18 12.71
CA THR A 10 -8.33 -9.34 11.28
C THR A 10 -9.64 -9.30 10.51
N LEU A 11 -9.53 -8.93 9.23
CA LEU A 11 -10.58 -9.10 8.22
C LEU A 11 -10.05 -10.03 7.15
N GLY A 12 -10.74 -11.15 6.94
CA GLY A 12 -10.49 -12.06 5.84
C GLY A 12 -11.46 -11.83 4.68
N VAL A 13 -10.94 -11.78 3.46
CA VAL A 13 -11.73 -11.67 2.23
C VAL A 13 -11.25 -12.75 1.25
N SER A 14 -12.15 -13.58 0.77
CA SER A 14 -11.77 -14.71 -0.10
C SER A 14 -12.76 -14.97 -1.20
N GLY A 15 -12.30 -15.66 -2.25
CA GLY A 15 -13.05 -16.19 -3.36
C GLY A 15 -12.45 -17.53 -3.80
N ASP A 16 -12.74 -17.96 -5.04
CA ASP A 16 -12.42 -19.32 -5.50
C ASP A 16 -10.90 -19.62 -5.49
N ASN A 17 -10.06 -18.67 -5.88
CA ASN A 17 -8.63 -18.89 -6.04
C ASN A 17 -7.77 -17.82 -5.33
N PHE A 18 -8.37 -17.08 -4.39
CA PHE A 18 -7.66 -16.07 -3.61
C PHE A 18 -8.15 -16.01 -2.18
N SER A 19 -7.26 -15.56 -1.29
CA SER A 19 -7.56 -15.28 0.11
C SER A 19 -6.66 -14.16 0.61
N TYR A 20 -7.25 -13.10 1.11
CA TYR A 20 -6.56 -11.91 1.60
C TYR A 20 -6.90 -11.70 3.07
N ILE A 21 -5.89 -11.34 3.86
CA ILE A 21 -6.07 -11.04 5.28
C ILE A 21 -5.54 -9.64 5.55
N PHE A 22 -6.37 -8.84 6.19
CA PHE A 22 -6.01 -7.51 6.71
C PHE A 22 -5.88 -7.59 8.22
N SER A 23 -4.74 -7.14 8.74
CA SER A 23 -4.47 -7.10 10.17
C SER A 23 -4.73 -5.71 10.73
N TYR A 24 -5.59 -5.64 11.74
CA TYR A 24 -5.86 -4.40 12.44
C TYR A 24 -4.69 -4.00 13.36
N VAL A 25 -3.95 -4.98 13.87
CA VAL A 25 -2.78 -4.75 14.71
C VAL A 25 -1.58 -4.28 13.88
N ALA A 26 -1.24 -5.02 12.83
CA ALA A 26 -0.15 -4.64 11.93
C ALA A 26 -0.49 -3.39 11.09
N GLY A 27 -1.78 -3.05 10.99
CA GLY A 27 -2.26 -1.89 10.24
C GLY A 27 -1.96 -2.00 8.74
N GLY A 28 -2.40 -3.07 8.10
CA GLY A 28 -2.18 -3.29 6.67
C GLY A 28 -2.64 -4.66 6.19
N MET A 29 -2.45 -4.93 4.91
CA MET A 29 -2.67 -6.26 4.33
C MET A 29 -1.54 -7.19 4.81
N GLU A 30 -1.88 -8.23 5.55
CA GLU A 30 -0.93 -9.16 6.15
C GLU A 30 -0.64 -10.35 5.26
N SER A 31 -1.65 -10.80 4.50
CA SER A 31 -1.52 -11.95 3.60
C SER A 31 -2.25 -11.67 2.28
N LEU A 32 -1.60 -12.02 1.19
CA LEU A 32 -2.13 -11.98 -0.17
C LEU A 32 -1.84 -13.33 -0.83
N VAL A 33 -2.77 -14.25 -0.70
CA VAL A 33 -2.68 -15.55 -1.37
C VAL A 33 -3.47 -15.51 -2.67
N LYS A 34 -2.82 -15.85 -3.76
CA LYS A 34 -3.44 -16.03 -5.07
C LYS A 34 -2.94 -17.32 -5.70
N ASP A 35 -3.86 -18.17 -6.16
CA ASP A 35 -3.57 -19.48 -6.74
C ASP A 35 -2.67 -20.35 -5.83
N GLY A 36 -2.90 -20.28 -4.51
CA GLY A 36 -2.16 -21.02 -3.50
C GLY A 36 -0.77 -20.46 -3.17
N ILE A 37 -0.37 -19.33 -3.74
CA ILE A 37 0.93 -18.70 -3.51
C ILE A 37 0.76 -17.46 -2.61
N GLU A 38 1.51 -17.39 -1.52
CA GLU A 38 1.63 -16.17 -0.69
C GLU A 38 2.59 -15.17 -1.35
N TRP A 39 2.11 -13.96 -1.57
CA TRP A 39 2.85 -12.90 -2.24
C TRP A 39 3.43 -11.85 -1.29
N LEU A 40 3.02 -11.84 -0.03
CA LEU A 40 3.51 -10.87 0.94
C LEU A 40 4.42 -11.52 1.99
N PHE A 41 5.58 -10.93 2.21
CA PHE A 41 6.43 -11.26 3.36
C PHE A 41 6.00 -10.50 4.61
N ARG A 42 5.48 -9.29 4.43
CA ARG A 42 4.93 -8.44 5.50
C ARG A 42 3.97 -7.40 4.91
N CYS A 43 3.20 -6.75 5.77
CA CYS A 43 2.29 -5.68 5.37
C CYS A 43 3.00 -4.61 4.54
N PRO A 44 2.48 -4.26 3.35
CA PRO A 44 2.96 -3.12 2.58
C PRO A 44 2.88 -1.84 3.40
N LYS A 45 3.88 -0.98 3.25
CA LYS A 45 3.95 0.32 3.94
C LYS A 45 4.22 1.44 2.96
N PRO A 46 3.68 2.65 3.18
CA PRO A 46 4.09 3.83 2.45
C PRO A 46 5.61 4.02 2.50
N ALA A 47 6.21 4.47 1.40
CA ALA A 47 7.64 4.72 1.31
C ALA A 47 7.88 6.17 0.89
N PHE A 48 8.84 6.84 1.54
CA PHE A 48 9.13 8.25 1.38
C PHE A 48 10.56 8.54 0.97
N TRP A 49 11.44 7.53 0.99
CA TRP A 49 12.85 7.67 0.71
C TRP A 49 13.32 6.74 -0.40
N ARG A 50 14.21 7.25 -1.25
CA ARG A 50 14.86 6.51 -2.33
C ARG A 50 16.38 6.64 -2.24
N ALA A 51 17.12 5.82 -2.98
CA ALA A 51 18.54 6.01 -3.17
C ALA A 51 18.82 7.39 -3.78
N LEU A 52 19.86 8.04 -3.31
CA LEU A 52 20.28 9.36 -3.76
C LEU A 52 21.03 9.25 -5.08
N THR A 53 20.74 10.17 -6.00
CA THR A 53 21.56 10.39 -7.19
C THR A 53 22.77 11.26 -6.87
N ASP A 54 23.72 11.38 -7.80
CA ASP A 54 24.85 12.27 -7.64
C ASP A 54 24.43 13.75 -7.61
N ASN A 55 23.40 14.10 -8.37
CA ASN A 55 22.80 15.43 -8.32
C ASN A 55 22.21 15.75 -6.93
N ASP A 56 21.51 14.79 -6.34
CA ASP A 56 20.96 14.94 -4.98
C ASP A 56 22.08 15.23 -3.96
N ARG A 57 23.21 14.51 -4.07
CA ARG A 57 24.37 14.71 -3.20
C ARG A 57 25.02 16.06 -3.45
N GLY A 58 25.12 16.46 -4.72
CA GLY A 58 25.74 17.74 -5.12
C GLY A 58 24.97 18.97 -4.62
N CYS A 59 23.64 18.91 -4.58
CA CYS A 59 22.81 20.01 -4.10
C CYS A 59 22.43 19.91 -2.60
N GLY A 60 22.88 18.89 -1.88
CA GLY A 60 22.58 18.70 -0.46
C GLY A 60 21.13 18.28 -0.17
N PHE A 61 20.46 17.69 -1.15
CA PHE A 61 19.05 17.27 -1.05
C PHE A 61 18.78 16.36 0.16
N GLN A 62 19.73 15.46 0.50
CA GLN A 62 19.63 14.59 1.66
C GLN A 62 19.54 15.34 3.00
N VAL A 63 20.10 16.54 3.06
CA VAL A 63 20.02 17.39 4.26
C VAL A 63 18.69 18.13 4.26
N GLN A 64 18.30 18.69 3.12
CA GLN A 64 17.05 19.45 2.97
C GLN A 64 15.82 18.57 3.19
N SER A 65 15.82 17.36 2.64
CA SER A 65 14.70 16.41 2.72
C SER A 65 14.88 15.34 3.80
N GLY A 66 15.84 15.49 4.69
CA GLY A 66 16.22 14.49 5.71
C GLY A 66 15.09 14.07 6.65
N ALA A 67 14.07 14.91 6.83
CA ALA A 67 12.88 14.57 7.62
C ALA A 67 12.14 13.30 7.12
N TRP A 68 12.33 12.96 5.84
CA TRP A 68 11.72 11.77 5.23
C TRP A 68 12.56 10.50 5.35
N MET A 69 13.84 10.64 5.72
CA MET A 69 14.72 9.48 5.89
C MET A 69 14.20 8.60 7.03
N SER A 70 13.92 7.34 6.73
CA SER A 70 13.35 6.37 7.66
C SER A 70 11.96 6.70 8.22
N ALA A 71 11.25 7.72 7.69
CA ALA A 71 9.90 8.06 8.14
C ALA A 71 8.91 6.90 7.96
N ASP A 72 9.14 6.03 6.97
CA ASP A 72 8.35 4.80 6.73
C ASP A 72 8.55 3.73 7.81
N MET A 73 9.69 3.72 8.52
CA MET A 73 9.96 2.75 9.58
C MET A 73 9.14 3.02 10.86
N PHE A 74 8.81 4.28 11.10
CA PHE A 74 8.17 4.74 12.33
C PHE A 74 6.76 5.28 12.11
N ILE A 75 6.18 4.99 10.93
CA ILE A 75 4.82 5.38 10.60
C ILE A 75 3.81 4.60 11.46
N HIS A 76 2.77 5.28 11.95
CA HIS A 76 1.74 4.69 12.80
C HIS A 76 0.40 4.63 12.08
N CYS A 77 -0.27 3.48 12.11
CA CYS A 77 -1.65 3.37 11.65
C CYS A 77 -2.61 3.91 12.71
N VAL A 78 -3.15 5.11 12.47
CA VAL A 78 -4.01 5.84 13.42
C VAL A 78 -5.50 5.59 13.20
N LYS A 79 -5.91 5.19 11.98
CA LYS A 79 -7.32 4.91 11.66
C LYS A 79 -7.42 3.73 10.70
N LYS A 80 -8.47 2.95 10.89
CA LYS A 80 -8.84 1.82 10.05
C LYS A 80 -10.35 1.89 9.79
N GLN A 81 -10.78 1.61 8.56
CA GLN A 81 -12.18 1.60 8.18
C GLN A 81 -12.44 0.44 7.22
N VAL A 82 -13.58 -0.20 7.39
CA VAL A 82 -14.06 -1.26 6.48
C VAL A 82 -15.35 -0.78 5.84
N ILE A 83 -15.39 -0.86 4.51
CA ILE A 83 -16.56 -0.54 3.71
C ILE A 83 -16.95 -1.81 2.95
N VAL A 84 -18.18 -2.24 3.11
CA VAL A 84 -18.75 -3.43 2.45
C VAL A 84 -19.94 -2.99 1.62
N ASP A 85 -19.90 -3.24 0.31
CA ASP A 85 -20.94 -2.83 -0.64
C ASP A 85 -21.37 -1.37 -0.42
N ASP A 86 -20.36 -0.47 -0.43
CA ASP A 86 -20.49 0.99 -0.23
C ASP A 86 -20.98 1.43 1.17
N LYS A 87 -21.18 0.51 2.10
CA LYS A 87 -21.59 0.82 3.46
C LYS A 87 -20.38 0.79 4.39
N ASP A 88 -20.07 1.90 5.03
CA ASP A 88 -19.11 1.96 6.13
C ASP A 88 -19.65 1.20 7.34
N ILE A 89 -18.94 0.14 7.74
CA ILE A 89 -19.28 -0.69 8.90
C ILE A 89 -18.30 -0.45 10.07
N GLY A 90 -17.46 0.56 9.98
CA GLY A 90 -16.44 0.89 10.98
C GLY A 90 -15.33 -0.14 11.02
N LEU A 91 -15.01 -0.63 12.21
CA LEU A 91 -14.01 -1.69 12.42
C LEU A 91 -14.69 -2.91 13.05
N PRO A 92 -15.08 -3.91 12.25
CA PRO A 92 -15.76 -5.08 12.75
C PRO A 92 -14.79 -6.01 13.50
N CYS A 93 -15.12 -6.34 14.74
CA CYS A 93 -14.37 -7.28 15.58
C CYS A 93 -15.29 -8.38 16.09
N ALA A 94 -15.03 -9.63 15.74
CA ALA A 94 -15.91 -10.76 16.04
C ALA A 94 -16.32 -10.89 17.52
N PRO A 95 -15.44 -10.71 18.52
CA PRO A 95 -15.83 -10.86 19.91
C PRO A 95 -16.86 -9.85 20.41
N TYR A 96 -16.92 -8.68 19.78
CA TYR A 96 -17.77 -7.57 20.24
C TYR A 96 -19.10 -7.49 19.50
N ASN A 97 -19.25 -8.20 18.41
CA ASN A 97 -20.47 -8.10 17.65
C ASN A 97 -20.87 -9.45 17.09
N ASN A 98 -21.54 -10.25 17.89
CA ASN A 98 -22.26 -11.42 17.41
C ASN A 98 -23.27 -11.11 16.28
N ALA A 99 -23.25 -9.88 15.77
CA ALA A 99 -24.08 -9.44 14.67
C ALA A 99 -23.56 -9.91 13.29
N PHE A 100 -22.27 -10.30 13.20
CA PHE A 100 -21.69 -10.82 11.95
C PHE A 100 -21.75 -12.33 11.95
N SER A 101 -22.39 -12.87 10.94
CA SER A 101 -22.49 -14.32 10.75
C SER A 101 -21.21 -14.88 10.13
N ALA A 102 -20.99 -16.20 10.26
CA ALA A 102 -19.89 -16.89 9.60
C ALA A 102 -20.05 -16.99 8.07
N ASN A 103 -21.18 -16.59 7.52
CA ASN A 103 -21.55 -16.73 6.11
C ASN A 103 -21.83 -15.37 5.44
N GLU A 104 -21.02 -14.38 5.71
CA GLU A 104 -21.19 -13.10 5.06
C GLU A 104 -20.53 -13.04 3.69
N TYR A 105 -21.24 -12.43 2.76
CA TYR A 105 -20.83 -12.27 1.36
C TYR A 105 -21.04 -10.83 0.92
N ALA A 106 -20.18 -10.37 0.00
CA ALA A 106 -20.28 -9.06 -0.60
C ALA A 106 -19.89 -9.09 -2.08
N ASP A 107 -20.21 -8.06 -2.83
CA ASP A 107 -19.73 -7.88 -4.18
C ASP A 107 -18.37 -7.19 -4.19
N HIS A 108 -18.16 -6.26 -3.27
CA HIS A 108 -16.85 -5.62 -3.06
C HIS A 108 -16.61 -5.24 -1.60
N VAL A 109 -15.33 -5.22 -1.23
CA VAL A 109 -14.86 -4.82 0.10
C VAL A 109 -13.75 -3.81 -0.06
N LYS A 110 -13.83 -2.67 0.64
CA LYS A 110 -12.74 -1.69 0.71
C LYS A 110 -12.23 -1.57 2.13
N MET A 111 -10.93 -1.76 2.31
CA MET A 111 -10.21 -1.55 3.56
C MET A 111 -9.34 -0.30 3.46
N ILE A 112 -9.46 0.62 4.42
CA ILE A 112 -8.69 1.87 4.45
C ILE A 112 -7.86 1.93 5.71
N PHE A 113 -6.57 2.18 5.55
CA PHE A 113 -5.61 2.44 6.62
C PHE A 113 -5.11 3.87 6.52
N THR A 114 -5.30 4.67 7.56
CA THR A 114 -4.72 6.01 7.67
C THR A 114 -3.50 5.95 8.57
N TYR A 115 -2.37 6.35 8.03
CA TYR A 115 -1.09 6.39 8.74
C TYR A 115 -0.72 7.84 9.04
N GLU A 116 -0.10 8.05 10.21
CA GLU A 116 0.51 9.31 10.60
C GLU A 116 2.04 9.18 10.56
N THR A 117 2.70 10.13 9.91
CA THR A 117 4.17 10.18 9.84
C THR A 117 4.76 10.74 11.13
N ILE A 118 6.05 10.47 11.37
CA ILE A 118 6.82 11.04 12.48
C ILE A 118 7.45 12.41 12.16
N THR A 119 7.24 12.92 10.95
CA THR A 119 7.76 14.23 10.52
C THR A 119 7.22 15.36 11.38
N ILE A 120 7.91 16.50 11.38
CA ILE A 120 7.46 17.73 12.05
C ILE A 120 7.31 18.82 10.98
N PRO A 121 6.08 19.27 10.69
CA PRO A 121 4.81 18.79 11.23
C PRO A 121 4.47 17.37 10.78
N LYS A 122 3.65 16.65 11.56
CA LYS A 122 3.11 15.37 11.16
C LYS A 122 2.17 15.51 9.97
N THR A 123 2.11 14.48 9.14
CA THR A 123 1.15 14.41 8.03
C THR A 123 0.52 13.02 7.92
N LEU A 124 -0.51 12.91 7.11
CA LEU A 124 -1.28 11.68 6.95
C LEU A 124 -1.05 11.05 5.58
N VAL A 125 -1.12 9.73 5.55
CA VAL A 125 -1.16 8.93 4.32
C VAL A 125 -2.30 7.94 4.44
N GLU A 126 -3.14 7.87 3.45
CA GLU A 126 -4.19 6.87 3.34
C GLU A 126 -3.79 5.81 2.31
N VAL A 127 -3.91 4.56 2.70
CA VAL A 127 -3.76 3.41 1.80
C VAL A 127 -5.07 2.65 1.81
N SER A 128 -5.72 2.57 0.67
CA SER A 128 -6.95 1.80 0.53
C SER A 128 -6.75 0.61 -0.39
N TYR A 129 -7.41 -0.48 -0.06
CA TYR A 129 -7.47 -1.72 -0.83
C TYR A 129 -8.94 -2.01 -1.12
N GLN A 130 -9.33 -1.93 -2.38
CA GLN A 130 -10.66 -2.33 -2.81
C GLN A 130 -10.58 -3.67 -3.55
N ILE A 131 -11.27 -4.67 -3.04
CA ILE A 131 -11.30 -6.02 -3.55
C ILE A 131 -12.63 -6.24 -4.27
N ASN A 132 -12.59 -6.70 -5.50
CA ASN A 132 -13.73 -7.06 -6.31
C ASN A 132 -13.96 -8.59 -6.29
N SER A 133 -15.14 -9.03 -6.67
CA SER A 133 -15.54 -10.45 -6.65
C SER A 133 -14.66 -11.38 -7.51
N ASN A 134 -13.91 -10.85 -8.48
CA ASN A 134 -12.94 -11.58 -9.29
C ASN A 134 -11.54 -11.68 -8.65
N GLY A 135 -11.35 -11.11 -7.45
CA GLY A 135 -10.07 -11.10 -6.73
C GLY A 135 -9.10 -10.00 -7.16
N GLU A 136 -9.51 -9.09 -8.03
CA GLU A 136 -8.71 -7.89 -8.30
C GLU A 136 -8.69 -6.97 -7.09
N ILE A 137 -7.52 -6.37 -6.85
CA ILE A 137 -7.31 -5.38 -5.80
C ILE A 137 -6.92 -4.06 -6.43
N LEU A 138 -7.76 -3.05 -6.28
CA LEU A 138 -7.38 -1.68 -6.55
C LEU A 138 -6.73 -1.09 -5.30
N VAL A 139 -5.47 -0.68 -5.42
CA VAL A 139 -4.72 -0.04 -4.33
C VAL A 139 -4.55 1.43 -4.64
N GLU A 140 -5.04 2.28 -3.75
CA GLU A 140 -4.88 3.72 -3.84
C GLU A 140 -4.05 4.23 -2.66
N ASN A 141 -3.10 5.12 -2.95
CA ASN A 141 -2.28 5.77 -1.94
C ASN A 141 -2.49 7.28 -2.06
N LEU A 142 -2.95 7.90 -0.99
CA LEU A 142 -3.18 9.34 -0.92
C LEU A 142 -2.26 9.96 0.15
N PHE A 143 -1.37 10.82 -0.29
CA PHE A 143 -0.49 11.60 0.58
C PHE A 143 -1.10 12.98 0.84
N HIS A 144 -1.32 13.31 2.10
CA HIS A 144 -1.79 14.63 2.52
C HIS A 144 -0.60 15.54 2.77
N GLY A 145 -0.14 16.23 1.70
CA GLY A 145 1.00 17.15 1.79
C GLY A 145 0.74 18.34 2.71
N ARG A 146 1.81 18.87 3.31
CA ARG A 146 1.77 20.09 4.11
C ARG A 146 2.84 21.07 3.64
N PRO A 147 2.54 22.37 3.54
CA PRO A 147 3.46 23.37 3.03
C PRO A 147 4.79 23.47 3.82
N GLU A 148 4.75 23.16 5.11
CA GLU A 148 5.90 23.25 6.01
C GLU A 148 6.85 22.05 5.92
N LEU A 149 6.46 21.01 5.20
CA LEU A 149 7.32 19.84 5.00
C LEU A 149 8.26 20.06 3.81
N PRO A 150 9.51 19.54 3.90
CA PRO A 150 10.44 19.62 2.79
C PRO A 150 9.98 18.75 1.61
N GLU A 151 10.61 18.96 0.46
CA GLU A 151 10.32 18.17 -0.74
C GLU A 151 10.41 16.67 -0.46
N LEU A 152 9.40 15.95 -0.96
CA LEU A 152 9.28 14.51 -0.79
C LEU A 152 10.14 13.77 -1.82
N PRO A 153 11.16 12.98 -1.42
CA PRO A 153 12.07 12.32 -2.35
C PRO A 153 11.39 11.28 -3.26
N VAL A 154 10.41 10.59 -2.71
CA VAL A 154 9.57 9.63 -3.42
C VAL A 154 8.28 9.39 -2.65
N PHE A 155 7.22 9.05 -3.35
CA PHE A 155 6.01 8.53 -2.75
C PHE A 155 5.57 7.25 -3.46
N GLY A 156 5.30 6.21 -2.68
CA GLY A 156 4.84 4.92 -3.19
C GLY A 156 4.51 3.94 -2.07
N LEU A 157 4.17 2.73 -2.46
CA LEU A 157 3.93 1.61 -1.54
C LEU A 157 5.06 0.60 -1.68
N ARG A 158 5.72 0.27 -0.56
CA ARG A 158 6.76 -0.76 -0.53
C ARG A 158 6.14 -2.12 -0.26
N ILE A 159 6.29 -3.02 -1.21
CA ILE A 159 5.83 -4.41 -1.12
C ILE A 159 7.07 -5.31 -1.03
N LEU A 160 7.10 -6.20 -0.05
CA LEU A 160 8.13 -7.21 0.08
C LEU A 160 7.54 -8.58 -0.19
N MET A 161 8.19 -9.33 -1.08
CA MET A 161 7.78 -10.67 -1.47
C MET A 161 8.63 -11.73 -0.74
N PRO A 162 8.06 -12.90 -0.40
CA PRO A 162 8.80 -14.00 0.26
C PRO A 162 9.87 -14.61 -0.64
N THR A 163 9.66 -14.58 -1.96
CA THR A 163 10.57 -15.19 -2.94
C THR A 163 11.23 -14.11 -3.76
N LEU A 164 12.53 -14.26 -4.00
CA LEU A 164 13.30 -13.35 -4.87
C LEU A 164 12.72 -13.37 -6.28
N ALA A 165 12.34 -12.19 -6.78
CA ALA A 165 11.90 -12.04 -8.16
C ALA A 165 13.08 -12.29 -9.11
N LYS A 166 12.87 -13.06 -10.17
CA LYS A 166 13.87 -13.34 -11.20
C LYS A 166 13.86 -12.32 -12.32
N GLU A 167 12.70 -11.75 -12.55
CA GLU A 167 12.48 -10.78 -13.63
C GLU A 167 11.26 -9.91 -13.31
N TYR A 168 11.23 -8.74 -13.91
CA TYR A 168 10.03 -7.90 -13.92
C TYR A 168 9.76 -7.37 -15.32
N ARG A 169 8.50 -7.13 -15.60
CA ARG A 169 8.04 -6.49 -16.83
C ARG A 169 7.26 -5.23 -16.46
N TYR A 170 7.53 -4.16 -17.18
CA TYR A 170 6.71 -2.95 -17.09
C TYR A 170 6.42 -2.38 -18.47
N GLU A 171 5.35 -1.63 -18.56
CA GLU A 171 4.98 -0.84 -19.72
C GLU A 171 4.76 0.59 -19.25
N GLY A 172 5.37 1.55 -19.91
CA GLY A 172 5.26 2.94 -19.54
C GLY A 172 6.25 3.84 -20.27
N LEU A 173 6.17 5.14 -19.98
CA LEU A 173 7.12 6.11 -20.51
C LEU A 173 8.51 5.81 -19.95
N SER A 174 9.47 5.59 -20.85
CA SER A 174 10.84 5.23 -20.52
C SER A 174 11.82 5.86 -21.53
N GLY A 175 13.09 5.53 -21.40
CA GLY A 175 14.18 6.01 -22.23
C GLY A 175 15.31 6.59 -21.38
N GLU A 176 16.33 7.13 -22.05
CA GLU A 176 17.46 7.79 -21.40
C GLU A 176 17.07 9.19 -20.89
N THR A 177 16.22 9.22 -19.87
CA THR A 177 15.84 10.47 -19.21
C THR A 177 16.17 10.42 -17.73
N TYR A 178 16.56 11.57 -17.18
CA TYR A 178 16.66 11.71 -15.74
C TYR A 178 15.28 11.50 -15.08
N PRO A 179 15.20 10.93 -13.88
CA PRO A 179 13.92 10.66 -13.21
C PRO A 179 13.01 11.89 -13.09
N ASP A 180 13.58 13.07 -12.94
CA ASP A 180 12.89 14.36 -12.86
C ASP A 180 12.39 14.88 -14.22
N ARG A 181 12.85 14.30 -15.33
CA ARG A 181 12.49 14.72 -16.70
C ARG A 181 11.60 13.72 -17.43
N LYS A 182 10.90 12.85 -16.75
CA LYS A 182 10.00 11.86 -17.35
C LYS A 182 8.92 12.47 -18.26
N LYS A 183 8.56 13.72 -18.05
CA LYS A 183 7.65 14.46 -18.95
C LYS A 183 8.22 14.64 -20.36
N GLY A 184 9.54 14.51 -20.53
CA GLY A 184 10.22 14.54 -21.84
C GLY A 184 10.40 13.15 -22.46
N ALA A 185 10.00 12.08 -21.78
CA ALA A 185 10.04 10.74 -22.36
C ALA A 185 8.94 10.61 -23.41
N ILE A 186 9.32 10.29 -24.62
CA ILE A 186 8.43 10.27 -25.79
C ILE A 186 8.02 8.87 -26.23
N GLU A 187 8.58 7.83 -25.62
CA GLU A 187 8.37 6.46 -26.03
C GLU A 187 7.80 5.61 -24.90
N VAL A 188 6.84 4.75 -25.24
CA VAL A 188 6.31 3.72 -24.36
C VAL A 188 7.08 2.44 -24.60
N PHE A 189 7.77 1.95 -23.58
CA PHE A 189 8.51 0.71 -23.64
C PHE A 189 7.82 -0.37 -22.81
N SER A 190 7.85 -1.61 -23.35
CA SER A 190 7.62 -2.81 -22.58
C SER A 190 8.97 -3.50 -22.40
N LEU A 191 9.51 -3.42 -21.20
CA LEU A 191 10.82 -3.99 -20.88
C LEU A 191 10.66 -5.17 -19.90
N LYS A 192 11.40 -6.24 -20.21
CA LYS A 192 11.56 -7.39 -19.33
C LYS A 192 13.01 -7.42 -18.85
N ASN A 193 13.24 -7.06 -17.61
CA ASN A 193 14.57 -7.09 -17.01
C ASN A 193 14.72 -8.32 -16.13
N ARG A 194 15.89 -8.97 -16.21
CA ARG A 194 16.31 -9.98 -15.24
C ARG A 194 16.98 -9.26 -14.06
N LEU A 195 16.63 -9.67 -12.87
CA LEU A 195 17.23 -9.20 -11.62
C LEU A 195 18.49 -10.01 -11.30
#